data_1bca22f1d2a4faff179181bb51f5bedb
#
_entry.id   1bca22f1d2a4faff179181bb51f5bedb
#
_cell.length_a   1.000
_cell.length_b   1.000
_cell.length_c   1.000
_cell.angle_alpha   90.00
_cell.angle_beta   90.00
_cell.angle_gamma   90.00
#
_symmetry.space_group_name_H-M   'P 1'
#
loop_
_entity.id
_entity.type
_entity.pdbx_description
1 polymer ?
#
loop_
_entity_poly.entity_id
_entity_poly.type
_entity_poly.pdbx_seq_one_letter_code
_entity_poly.pdbx_strand_id
1 'polypeptide(L)'
;MAIAIRAYQPEDVPALVEIWNEVVEQGVAFPQKAPLTNQIGAAFFAKQSCTAAAYDTETAEVVGMYILHPNNVGRCGHICNASYAVKTTCRGQKIGEQLVRHCLHQARQMGFRILQFNAVVKENYAARKLYEKLGHHWNDSGGLSEERRNVFRYCLVLFPTAKRTDRRNVNHP
;
A
#
# COMPACT_ATOMS: atom_id res chain seq x y z
N MET A 1 6.75 -20.89 -9.58
CA MET A 1 6.49 -19.47 -9.91
C MET A 1 7.55 -18.61 -9.24
N ALA A 2 8.42 -18.03 -10.01
CA ALA A 2 9.44 -17.08 -9.55
C ALA A 2 8.92 -15.67 -9.80
N ILE A 3 8.76 -14.85 -8.74
CA ILE A 3 8.14 -13.53 -8.81
C ILE A 3 9.21 -12.44 -8.82
N ALA A 4 9.14 -11.54 -9.80
CA ALA A 4 9.86 -10.27 -9.80
C ALA A 4 8.87 -9.09 -9.74
N ILE A 5 9.34 -7.96 -9.20
CA ILE A 5 8.55 -6.74 -9.06
C ILE A 5 9.31 -5.58 -9.69
N ARG A 6 8.63 -4.82 -10.54
CA ARG A 6 9.17 -3.64 -11.22
C ARG A 6 8.14 -2.50 -11.26
N ALA A 7 8.60 -1.31 -11.60
CA ALA A 7 7.67 -0.26 -12.02
C ALA A 7 6.80 -0.78 -13.18
N TYR A 8 5.50 -0.46 -13.16
CA TYR A 8 4.60 -0.85 -14.23
C TYR A 8 5.00 -0.18 -15.55
N GLN A 9 4.59 -0.80 -16.65
CA GLN A 9 4.72 -0.26 -18.00
C GLN A 9 3.32 -0.08 -18.61
N PRO A 10 3.15 0.76 -19.62
CA PRO A 10 1.85 0.98 -20.27
C PRO A 10 1.17 -0.33 -20.73
N GLU A 11 1.96 -1.30 -21.14
CA GLU A 11 1.50 -2.62 -21.61
C GLU A 11 0.89 -3.45 -20.48
N ASP A 12 1.23 -3.17 -19.22
CA ASP A 12 0.69 -3.87 -18.06
C ASP A 12 -0.73 -3.42 -17.71
N VAL A 13 -1.16 -2.24 -18.19
CA VAL A 13 -2.43 -1.61 -17.77
C VAL A 13 -3.63 -2.55 -17.87
N PRO A 14 -3.83 -3.33 -18.92
CA PRO A 14 -4.98 -4.25 -18.99
C PRO A 14 -4.97 -5.27 -17.84
N ALA A 15 -3.82 -5.87 -17.55
CA ALA A 15 -3.68 -6.85 -16.47
C ALA A 15 -3.83 -6.20 -15.08
N LEU A 16 -3.28 -5.00 -14.89
CA LEU A 16 -3.45 -4.25 -13.63
C LEU A 16 -4.92 -3.87 -13.40
N VAL A 17 -5.65 -3.47 -14.44
CA VAL A 17 -7.09 -3.16 -14.37
C VAL A 17 -7.88 -4.41 -14.01
N GLU A 18 -7.59 -5.56 -14.62
CA GLU A 18 -8.24 -6.83 -14.29
C GLU A 18 -8.05 -7.17 -12.81
N ILE A 19 -6.80 -7.19 -12.34
CA ILE A 19 -6.46 -7.51 -10.95
C ILE A 19 -7.09 -6.50 -9.96
N TRP A 20 -7.11 -5.22 -10.31
CA TRP A 20 -7.76 -4.18 -9.51
C TRP A 20 -9.26 -4.41 -9.39
N ASN A 21 -9.91 -4.69 -10.52
CA ASN A 21 -11.35 -4.91 -10.58
C ASN A 21 -11.79 -6.17 -9.83
N GLU A 22 -10.99 -7.26 -9.85
CA GLU A 22 -11.26 -8.43 -9.00
C GLU A 22 -11.40 -8.05 -7.52
N VAL A 23 -10.56 -7.13 -7.02
CA VAL A 23 -10.61 -6.68 -5.63
C VAL A 23 -11.80 -5.76 -5.37
N VAL A 24 -12.13 -4.89 -6.34
CA VAL A 24 -13.30 -4.00 -6.28
C VAL A 24 -14.60 -4.83 -6.21
N GLU A 25 -14.73 -5.84 -7.08
CA GLU A 25 -15.90 -6.73 -7.13
C GLU A 25 -16.08 -7.54 -5.84
N GLN A 26 -14.98 -7.97 -5.22
CA GLN A 26 -15.04 -8.68 -3.94
C GLN A 26 -15.54 -7.79 -2.80
N GLY A 27 -15.37 -6.47 -2.88
CA GLY A 27 -15.91 -5.50 -1.93
C GLY A 27 -15.34 -5.54 -0.51
N VAL A 28 -14.22 -6.26 -0.29
CA VAL A 28 -13.68 -6.53 1.06
C VAL A 28 -12.35 -5.80 1.35
N ALA A 29 -11.80 -5.04 0.39
CA ALA A 29 -10.50 -4.40 0.58
C ALA A 29 -10.45 -2.94 0.11
N PHE A 30 -10.97 -2.62 -1.07
CA PHE A 30 -10.91 -1.29 -1.64
C PHE A 30 -12.20 -0.50 -1.40
N PRO A 31 -12.12 0.84 -1.20
CA PRO A 31 -13.30 1.68 -1.02
C PRO A 31 -14.05 1.95 -2.34
N GLN A 32 -13.44 1.66 -3.49
CA GLN A 32 -14.05 1.87 -4.80
C GLN A 32 -15.20 0.88 -5.03
N LYS A 33 -16.29 1.37 -5.63
CA LYS A 33 -17.47 0.56 -5.98
C LYS A 33 -17.59 0.29 -7.48
N ALA A 34 -16.98 1.13 -8.30
CA ALA A 34 -17.03 1.02 -9.76
C ALA A 34 -15.71 0.45 -10.29
N PRO A 35 -15.76 -0.49 -11.26
CA PRO A 35 -14.58 -1.01 -11.90
C PRO A 35 -13.90 0.06 -12.77
N LEU A 36 -12.60 -0.10 -12.99
CA LEU A 36 -11.82 0.73 -13.89
C LEU A 36 -11.96 0.18 -15.34
N THR A 37 -12.04 1.09 -16.32
CA THR A 37 -11.71 0.78 -17.72
C THR A 37 -10.21 0.93 -17.95
N ASN A 38 -9.67 0.36 -19.03
CA ASN A 38 -8.24 0.52 -19.34
C ASN A 38 -7.84 2.00 -19.48
N GLN A 39 -8.69 2.84 -20.06
CA GLN A 39 -8.40 4.27 -20.20
C GLN A 39 -8.35 4.98 -18.85
N ILE A 40 -9.31 4.71 -17.96
CA ILE A 40 -9.36 5.30 -16.61
C ILE A 40 -8.21 4.73 -15.78
N GLY A 41 -7.94 3.42 -15.87
CA GLY A 41 -6.85 2.73 -15.19
C GLY A 41 -5.49 3.29 -15.58
N ALA A 42 -5.22 3.51 -16.86
CA ALA A 42 -3.97 4.12 -17.32
C ALA A 42 -3.73 5.49 -16.67
N ALA A 43 -4.74 6.37 -16.70
CA ALA A 43 -4.66 7.68 -16.08
C ALA A 43 -4.53 7.59 -14.54
N PHE A 44 -5.23 6.65 -13.91
CA PHE A 44 -5.20 6.43 -12.47
C PHE A 44 -3.83 5.94 -11.99
N PHE A 45 -3.25 4.93 -12.66
CA PHE A 45 -1.94 4.38 -12.30
C PHE A 45 -0.80 5.36 -12.57
N ALA A 46 -0.88 6.13 -13.64
CA ALA A 46 0.12 7.15 -13.98
C ALA A 46 0.19 8.32 -12.98
N LYS A 47 -0.91 8.61 -12.26
CA LYS A 47 -0.96 9.69 -11.26
C LYS A 47 -0.36 9.30 -9.90
N GLN A 48 -0.07 8.02 -9.67
CA GLN A 48 0.48 7.57 -8.40
C GLN A 48 1.97 7.96 -8.28
N SER A 49 2.46 8.11 -7.06
CA SER A 49 3.91 8.30 -6.85
C SER A 49 4.71 7.08 -7.32
N CYS A 50 4.14 5.90 -7.16
CA CYS A 50 4.67 4.66 -7.69
C CYS A 50 3.51 3.68 -7.96
N THR A 51 3.51 3.08 -9.13
CA THR A 51 2.72 1.90 -9.45
C THR A 51 3.70 0.79 -9.83
N ALA A 52 3.57 -0.38 -9.24
CA ALA A 52 4.43 -1.52 -9.52
C ALA A 52 3.63 -2.77 -9.86
N ALA A 53 4.15 -3.56 -10.75
CA ALA A 53 3.64 -4.85 -11.17
C ALA A 53 4.53 -5.98 -10.63
N ALA A 54 3.91 -7.02 -10.05
CA ALA A 54 4.54 -8.30 -9.78
C ALA A 54 4.20 -9.25 -10.93
N TYR A 55 5.20 -9.88 -11.49
CA TYR A 55 5.04 -10.82 -12.60
C TYR A 55 5.81 -12.10 -12.37
N ASP A 56 5.31 -13.19 -12.93
CA ASP A 56 6.03 -14.46 -12.99
C ASP A 56 7.13 -14.36 -14.05
N THR A 57 8.37 -14.62 -13.66
CA THR A 57 9.53 -14.49 -14.55
C THR A 57 9.59 -15.58 -15.63
N GLU A 58 8.84 -16.68 -15.49
CA GLU A 58 8.79 -17.79 -16.46
C GLU A 58 7.76 -17.52 -17.56
N THR A 59 6.61 -16.93 -17.20
CA THR A 59 5.50 -16.70 -18.12
C THR A 59 5.33 -15.25 -18.54
N ALA A 60 5.99 -14.32 -17.85
CA ALA A 60 5.80 -12.87 -17.95
C ALA A 60 4.37 -12.39 -17.57
N GLU A 61 3.54 -13.26 -17.01
CA GLU A 61 2.18 -12.91 -16.58
C GLU A 61 2.23 -11.98 -15.36
N VAL A 62 1.48 -10.87 -15.39
CA VAL A 62 1.28 -10.00 -14.25
C VAL A 62 0.31 -10.65 -13.28
N VAL A 63 0.75 -10.89 -12.04
CA VAL A 63 0.02 -11.64 -11.01
C VAL A 63 -0.32 -10.82 -9.78
N GLY A 64 0.15 -9.59 -9.72
CA GLY A 64 -0.14 -8.68 -8.60
C GLY A 64 0.37 -7.28 -8.86
N MET A 65 -0.05 -6.35 -8.01
CA MET A 65 0.32 -4.95 -8.13
C MET A 65 0.23 -4.21 -6.80
N TYR A 66 0.83 -3.04 -6.74
CA TYR A 66 0.51 -2.02 -5.75
C TYR A 66 0.54 -0.62 -6.35
N ILE A 67 -0.16 0.29 -5.71
CA ILE A 67 -0.02 1.73 -5.88
C ILE A 67 0.47 2.35 -4.57
N LEU A 68 1.29 3.40 -4.67
CA LEU A 68 1.81 4.19 -3.57
C LEU A 68 1.57 5.67 -3.87
N HIS A 69 1.01 6.40 -2.92
CA HIS A 69 0.71 7.83 -3.09
C HIS A 69 0.78 8.58 -1.74
N PRO A 70 0.95 9.91 -1.74
CA PRO A 70 0.82 10.70 -0.53
C PRO A 70 -0.57 10.51 0.09
N ASN A 71 -0.61 10.34 1.40
CA ASN A 71 -1.88 10.25 2.14
C ASN A 71 -2.40 11.63 2.55
N ASN A 72 -1.51 12.61 2.62
CA ASN A 72 -1.77 13.99 3.00
C ASN A 72 -0.90 14.95 2.19
N VAL A 73 -1.21 16.25 2.29
CA VAL A 73 -0.51 17.34 1.61
C VAL A 73 0.26 18.25 2.58
N GLY A 74 1.12 19.10 2.06
CA GLY A 74 1.84 20.11 2.82
C GLY A 74 2.71 19.49 3.93
N ARG A 75 2.59 19.98 5.16
CA ARG A 75 3.41 19.51 6.30
C ARG A 75 3.24 18.03 6.62
N CYS A 76 2.14 17.42 6.23
CA CYS A 76 1.86 15.99 6.38
C CYS A 76 2.19 15.16 5.14
N GLY A 77 2.79 15.74 4.10
CA GLY A 77 3.18 15.07 2.85
C GLY A 77 4.20 13.95 3.01
N HIS A 78 4.80 13.82 4.19
CA HIS A 78 5.69 12.72 4.55
C HIS A 78 4.95 11.41 4.91
N ILE A 79 3.61 11.44 4.93
CA ILE A 79 2.75 10.28 5.18
C ILE A 79 2.23 9.79 3.83
N CYS A 80 2.47 8.52 3.53
CA CYS A 80 1.95 7.86 2.33
C CYS A 80 0.89 6.81 2.66
N ASN A 81 0.17 6.38 1.64
CA ASN A 81 -0.75 5.26 1.66
C ASN A 81 -0.44 4.36 0.46
N ALA A 82 -0.82 3.09 0.54
CA ALA A 82 -0.66 2.13 -0.53
C ALA A 82 -1.87 1.20 -0.59
N SER A 83 -2.16 0.70 -1.79
CA SER A 83 -3.14 -0.36 -2.02
C SER A 83 -2.46 -1.50 -2.76
N TYR A 84 -2.74 -2.73 -2.34
CA TYR A 84 -2.14 -3.95 -2.90
C TYR A 84 -3.23 -4.86 -3.44
N ALA A 85 -2.97 -5.45 -4.59
CA ALA A 85 -3.84 -6.46 -5.18
C ALA A 85 -3.01 -7.65 -5.68
N VAL A 86 -3.53 -8.86 -5.50
CA VAL A 86 -2.95 -10.09 -6.04
C VAL A 86 -4.06 -10.84 -6.76
N LYS A 87 -3.77 -11.27 -7.99
CA LYS A 87 -4.69 -12.06 -8.82
C LYS A 87 -5.24 -13.22 -7.99
N THR A 88 -6.55 -13.40 -8.00
CA THR A 88 -7.23 -14.34 -7.12
C THR A 88 -6.66 -15.76 -7.22
N THR A 89 -6.33 -16.19 -8.44
CA THR A 89 -5.74 -17.51 -8.71
C THR A 89 -4.31 -17.69 -8.18
N CYS A 90 -3.62 -16.58 -7.85
CA CYS A 90 -2.22 -16.58 -7.39
C CYS A 90 -2.08 -16.29 -5.89
N ARG A 91 -3.20 -16.19 -5.15
CA ARG A 91 -3.17 -15.96 -3.69
C ARG A 91 -2.56 -17.15 -2.93
N GLY A 92 -2.09 -16.89 -1.72
CA GLY A 92 -1.45 -17.92 -0.88
C GLY A 92 0.03 -18.17 -1.19
N GLN A 93 0.59 -17.60 -2.26
CA GLN A 93 1.97 -17.78 -2.71
C GLN A 93 2.95 -16.71 -2.21
N LYS A 94 2.59 -15.98 -1.16
CA LYS A 94 3.38 -14.90 -0.53
C LYS A 94 3.68 -13.70 -1.45
N ILE A 95 2.98 -13.57 -2.59
CA ILE A 95 3.14 -12.44 -3.51
C ILE A 95 2.80 -11.12 -2.81
N GLY A 96 1.72 -11.09 -2.03
CA GLY A 96 1.33 -9.92 -1.25
C GLY A 96 2.43 -9.46 -0.28
N GLU A 97 3.14 -10.37 0.38
CA GLU A 97 4.26 -10.02 1.25
C GLU A 97 5.42 -9.39 0.46
N GLN A 98 5.74 -9.93 -0.70
CA GLN A 98 6.80 -9.38 -1.56
C GLN A 98 6.43 -7.97 -2.05
N LEU A 99 5.17 -7.75 -2.47
CA LEU A 99 4.65 -6.44 -2.87
C LEU A 99 4.76 -5.42 -1.73
N VAL A 100 4.36 -5.78 -0.51
CA VAL A 100 4.45 -4.87 0.64
C VAL A 100 5.90 -4.54 0.96
N ARG A 101 6.81 -5.51 0.98
CA ARG A 101 8.23 -5.28 1.23
C ARG A 101 8.87 -4.37 0.17
N HIS A 102 8.56 -4.60 -1.10
CA HIS A 102 9.03 -3.75 -2.20
C HIS A 102 8.47 -2.33 -2.07
N CYS A 103 7.18 -2.18 -1.77
CA CYS A 103 6.54 -0.88 -1.55
C CYS A 103 7.19 -0.11 -0.38
N LEU A 104 7.48 -0.77 0.75
CA LEU A 104 8.17 -0.16 1.89
C LEU A 104 9.55 0.37 1.51
N HIS A 105 10.29 -0.37 0.68
CA HIS A 105 11.58 0.07 0.16
C HIS A 105 11.42 1.31 -0.73
N GLN A 106 10.50 1.28 -1.69
CA GLN A 106 10.22 2.42 -2.57
C GLN A 106 9.74 3.66 -1.81
N ALA A 107 8.85 3.48 -0.83
CA ALA A 107 8.38 4.58 0.00
C ALA A 107 9.53 5.29 0.75
N ARG A 108 10.48 4.52 1.28
CA ARG A 108 11.70 5.08 1.92
C ARG A 108 12.55 5.85 0.93
N GLN A 109 12.81 5.30 -0.25
CA GLN A 109 13.61 5.97 -1.30
C GLN A 109 12.96 7.28 -1.76
N MET A 110 11.62 7.35 -1.78
CA MET A 110 10.87 8.57 -2.10
C MET A 110 10.79 9.57 -0.94
N GLY A 111 11.39 9.27 0.22
CA GLY A 111 11.43 10.18 1.37
C GLY A 111 10.18 10.15 2.23
N PHE A 112 9.25 9.23 2.03
CA PHE A 112 8.13 9.04 2.94
C PHE A 112 8.62 8.49 4.28
N ARG A 113 8.05 8.98 5.37
CA ARG A 113 8.46 8.65 6.74
C ARG A 113 7.48 7.72 7.44
N ILE A 114 6.23 7.72 7.00
CA ILE A 114 5.13 6.92 7.56
C ILE A 114 4.33 6.32 6.41
N LEU A 115 4.10 5.01 6.45
CA LEU A 115 3.06 4.37 5.65
C LEU A 115 1.84 4.15 6.54
N GLN A 116 0.69 4.69 6.12
CA GLN A 116 -0.56 4.62 6.87
C GLN A 116 -1.67 4.08 5.99
N PHE A 117 -2.28 2.98 6.40
CA PHE A 117 -3.54 2.50 5.83
C PHE A 117 -4.71 3.14 6.58
N ASN A 118 -5.59 3.83 5.87
CA ASN A 118 -6.69 4.58 6.46
C ASN A 118 -7.85 3.70 6.91
N ALA A 119 -8.08 2.60 6.17
CA ALA A 119 -9.18 1.70 6.41
C ALA A 119 -8.82 0.29 5.94
N VAL A 120 -8.53 -0.61 6.87
CA VAL A 120 -8.36 -2.03 6.60
C VAL A 120 -9.59 -2.75 7.14
N VAL A 121 -10.32 -3.42 6.28
CA VAL A 121 -11.56 -4.12 6.64
C VAL A 121 -11.26 -5.21 7.68
N LYS A 122 -12.09 -5.30 8.71
CA LYS A 122 -11.92 -6.21 9.85
C LYS A 122 -11.78 -7.67 9.42
N GLU A 123 -12.57 -8.07 8.44
CA GLU A 123 -12.62 -9.42 7.87
C GLU A 123 -11.43 -9.74 6.97
N ASN A 124 -10.63 -8.73 6.56
CA ASN A 124 -9.42 -8.96 5.77
C ASN A 124 -8.25 -9.45 6.66
N TYR A 125 -8.44 -10.64 7.25
CA TYR A 125 -7.49 -11.26 8.18
C TYR A 125 -6.12 -11.48 7.56
N ALA A 126 -6.04 -11.80 6.26
CA ALA A 126 -4.79 -12.04 5.57
C ALA A 126 -3.92 -10.77 5.51
N ALA A 127 -4.52 -9.65 5.13
CA ALA A 127 -3.83 -8.36 5.10
C ALA A 127 -3.42 -7.91 6.51
N ARG A 128 -4.31 -8.04 7.49
CA ARG A 128 -4.04 -7.66 8.89
C ARG A 128 -2.84 -8.42 9.45
N LYS A 129 -2.84 -9.76 9.36
CA LYS A 129 -1.71 -10.60 9.82
C LYS A 129 -0.41 -10.24 9.11
N LEU A 130 -0.46 -9.93 7.82
CA LEU A 130 0.71 -9.53 7.06
C LEU A 130 1.26 -8.18 7.56
N TYR A 131 0.40 -7.19 7.76
CA TYR A 131 0.81 -5.86 8.22
C TYR A 131 1.41 -5.92 9.63
N GLU A 132 0.78 -6.63 10.55
CA GLU A 132 1.30 -6.87 11.90
C GLU A 132 2.66 -7.58 11.89
N LYS A 133 2.80 -8.65 11.09
CA LYS A 133 4.08 -9.35 10.86
C LYS A 133 5.19 -8.41 10.39
N LEU A 134 4.85 -7.41 9.57
CA LEU A 134 5.79 -6.43 9.03
C LEU A 134 6.02 -5.21 9.93
N GLY A 135 5.48 -5.23 11.15
CA GLY A 135 5.70 -4.20 12.16
C GLY A 135 4.75 -3.02 12.07
N HIS A 136 3.66 -3.14 11.30
CA HIS A 136 2.60 -2.13 11.35
C HIS A 136 1.83 -2.26 12.67
N HIS A 137 1.61 -1.12 13.31
CA HIS A 137 0.78 -1.03 14.50
C HIS A 137 -0.61 -0.52 14.11
N TRP A 138 -1.64 -1.15 14.65
CA TRP A 138 -2.98 -0.62 14.49
C TRP A 138 -3.24 0.48 15.54
N ASN A 139 -3.92 1.53 15.12
CA ASN A 139 -4.43 2.55 16.02
C ASN A 139 -5.95 2.45 16.02
N ASP A 140 -6.51 2.35 17.21
CA ASP A 140 -7.95 2.51 17.36
C ASP A 140 -8.29 3.97 17.00
N SER A 141 -8.97 4.15 15.87
CA SER A 141 -9.46 5.46 15.48
C SER A 141 -10.77 5.75 16.21
N GLY A 142 -10.70 5.86 17.54
CA GLY A 142 -11.86 6.23 18.34
C GLY A 142 -12.63 7.38 17.69
N GLY A 143 -13.91 7.19 17.43
CA GLY A 143 -14.80 8.24 16.91
C GLY A 143 -15.22 8.13 15.45
N LEU A 144 -15.05 6.98 14.80
CA LEU A 144 -15.67 6.76 13.48
C LEU A 144 -17.14 6.33 13.62
N SER A 145 -18.00 6.83 12.68
CA SER A 145 -19.43 6.51 12.59
C SER A 145 -19.69 5.00 12.62
N GLU A 146 -20.92 4.57 12.93
CA GLU A 146 -21.30 3.15 12.97
C GLU A 146 -20.89 2.35 11.74
N GLU A 147 -20.98 2.94 10.55
CA GLU A 147 -20.54 2.34 9.29
C GLU A 147 -19.03 2.01 9.22
N ARG A 148 -18.21 2.65 10.06
CA ARG A 148 -16.74 2.49 10.08
C ARG A 148 -16.23 1.62 11.24
N ARG A 149 -17.08 1.02 12.03
CA ARG A 149 -16.66 0.12 13.15
C ARG A 149 -15.95 -1.15 12.68
N ASN A 150 -16.08 -1.49 11.40
CA ASN A 150 -15.49 -2.70 10.81
C ASN A 150 -14.17 -2.46 10.08
N VAL A 151 -13.50 -1.32 10.32
CA VAL A 151 -12.21 -1.02 9.71
C VAL A 151 -11.18 -0.63 10.76
N PHE A 152 -9.92 -0.97 10.48
CA PHE A 152 -8.76 -0.60 11.30
C PHE A 152 -7.86 0.36 10.54
N ARG A 153 -7.18 1.23 11.26
CA ARG A 153 -6.09 2.04 10.74
C ARG A 153 -4.75 1.43 11.16
N TYR A 154 -3.87 1.22 10.22
CA TYR A 154 -2.52 0.71 10.45
C TYR A 154 -1.49 1.74 10.06
N CYS A 155 -0.45 1.92 10.90
CA CYS A 155 0.67 2.80 10.63
C CYS A 155 1.99 2.06 10.81
N LEU A 156 2.97 2.35 9.96
CA LEU A 156 4.35 1.95 10.09
C LEU A 156 5.27 3.15 9.95
N VAL A 157 6.12 3.38 10.94
CA VAL A 157 7.19 4.38 10.86
C VAL A 157 8.32 3.79 10.02
N LEU A 158 8.57 4.37 8.85
CA LEU A 158 9.57 3.89 7.89
C LEU A 158 11.01 4.25 8.31
N PHE A 159 11.16 5.42 8.95
CA PHE A 159 12.41 5.88 9.51
C PHE A 159 12.19 6.23 10.99
N PRO A 160 12.81 5.53 11.92
CA PRO A 160 12.81 5.99 13.30
C PRO A 160 13.42 7.40 13.31
N THR A 161 12.67 8.35 13.86
CA THR A 161 13.22 9.69 14.12
C THR A 161 14.45 9.50 14.99
N ALA A 162 15.62 9.96 14.52
CA ALA A 162 16.79 10.06 15.39
C ALA A 162 16.33 10.71 16.69
N LYS A 163 16.59 10.06 17.84
CA LYS A 163 16.29 10.65 19.14
C LYS A 163 16.87 12.05 19.12
N ARG A 164 16.04 13.07 19.28
CA ARG A 164 16.50 14.43 19.50
C ARG A 164 17.45 14.34 20.69
N THR A 165 18.74 14.35 20.44
CA THR A 165 19.72 14.59 21.48
C THR A 165 19.35 15.95 22.07
N ASP A 166 18.91 15.93 23.30
CA ASP A 166 18.51 17.11 24.08
C ASP A 166 19.71 18.06 24.15
N ARG A 167 19.78 19.03 23.23
CA ARG A 167 20.73 20.14 23.33
C ARG A 167 20.19 21.16 24.34
N ARG A 168 20.00 20.73 25.57
CA ARG A 168 19.86 21.60 26.72
C ARG A 168 21.14 21.51 27.54
N ASN A 169 22.17 22.15 27.09
CA ASN A 169 23.25 22.67 27.92
C ASN A 169 23.99 23.74 27.12
N VAL A 170 23.43 24.92 27.06
CA VAL A 170 24.22 26.14 26.84
C VAL A 170 24.10 26.91 28.15
N ASN A 171 25.08 26.69 29.00
CA ASN A 171 25.36 27.57 30.11
C ASN A 171 25.58 28.97 29.54
N HIS A 172 24.80 29.93 30.00
CA HIS A 172 25.19 31.33 29.93
C HIS A 172 26.01 31.67 31.20
N PRO A 173 27.11 32.39 31.01
CA PRO A 173 27.89 32.94 32.12
C PRO A 173 27.13 34.07 32.82
#